data_2a9d5e7194de36eab3051fd3949c341a
#
_entry.id   2a9d5e7194de36eab3051fd3949c341a
#
_cell.length_a   1.000
_cell.length_b   1.000
_cell.length_c   1.000
_cell.angle_alpha   90.00
_cell.angle_beta   90.00
_cell.angle_gamma   90.00
#
_symmetry.space_group_name_H-M   'P 1'
#
loop_
_entity.id
_entity.type
_entity.pdbx_description
1 polymer ?
#
loop_
_entity_poly.entity_id
_entity_poly.type
_entity_poly.pdbx_seq_one_letter_code
_entity_poly.pdbx_strand_id
1 'polypeptide(L)'
;MMDGITDLGQLLREMKPALADGDYVYCTVPDIDLKPWLDLDPIGTFREEEGLTLILPASVAAANDLDESAPLAMITLTVHSSLAAVGLTAAVATALAREGISANVVAAFYHDHVFIPAEDADRALTVLEALSGA
;
A
#
# COMPACT_ATOMS: atom_id res chain seq x y z
N MET A 1 20.31 14.99 0.10
CA MET A 1 19.22 14.01 0.12
C MET A 1 19.79 12.64 0.50
N MET A 2 19.17 11.99 1.45
CA MET A 2 19.62 10.66 1.88
C MET A 2 19.03 9.60 0.97
N ASP A 3 19.90 8.74 0.41
CA ASP A 3 19.45 7.59 -0.32
C ASP A 3 18.98 6.49 0.64
N GLY A 4 17.98 5.75 0.25
CA GLY A 4 17.54 4.58 1.00
C GLY A 4 18.44 3.38 0.75
N ILE A 5 18.14 2.28 1.43
CA ILE A 5 18.85 1.01 1.33
C ILE A 5 18.59 0.38 -0.03
N THR A 6 19.61 -0.17 -0.66
CA THR A 6 19.50 -0.86 -1.96
C THR A 6 19.77 -2.36 -1.87
N ASP A 7 20.48 -2.85 -0.85
CA ASP A 7 20.79 -4.27 -0.70
C ASP A 7 19.52 -5.06 -0.30
N LEU A 8 19.11 -6.02 -1.13
CA LEU A 8 17.88 -6.78 -0.91
C LEU A 8 17.90 -7.56 0.40
N GLY A 9 19.00 -8.22 0.71
CA GLY A 9 19.11 -8.99 1.97
C GLY A 9 18.91 -8.11 3.19
N GLN A 10 19.51 -6.92 3.19
CA GLN A 10 19.36 -5.96 4.27
C GLN A 10 17.93 -5.41 4.31
N LEU A 11 17.33 -5.10 3.15
CA LEU A 11 15.95 -4.64 3.09
C LEU A 11 14.99 -5.64 3.71
N LEU A 12 15.15 -6.92 3.40
CA LEU A 12 14.29 -7.97 3.96
C LEU A 12 14.47 -8.09 5.48
N ARG A 13 15.71 -8.06 5.96
CA ARG A 13 15.99 -8.16 7.40
C ARG A 13 15.41 -6.99 8.19
N GLU A 14 15.41 -5.79 7.62
CA GLU A 14 14.99 -4.57 8.31
C GLU A 14 13.57 -4.13 7.95
N MET A 15 12.86 -4.93 7.18
CA MET A 15 11.56 -4.56 6.60
C MET A 15 10.48 -4.21 7.61
N LYS A 16 10.38 -4.94 8.71
CA LYS A 16 9.45 -4.71 9.84
C LYS A 16 8.06 -4.27 9.36
N PRO A 17 7.27 -5.18 8.79
CA PRO A 17 5.95 -4.83 8.29
C PRO A 17 5.03 -4.36 9.42
N ALA A 18 4.32 -3.28 9.19
CA ALA A 18 3.39 -2.70 10.16
C ALA A 18 1.99 -2.59 9.54
N LEU A 19 1.03 -3.25 10.16
CA LEU A 19 -0.36 -3.21 9.73
C LEU A 19 -1.03 -1.95 10.28
N ALA A 20 -1.61 -1.13 9.39
CA ALA A 20 -2.37 0.04 9.78
C ALA A 20 -3.73 -0.35 10.34
N ASP A 21 -4.27 0.50 11.23
CA ASP A 21 -5.62 0.31 11.76
C ASP A 21 -6.67 0.64 10.70
N GLY A 22 -7.77 -0.13 10.72
CA GLY A 22 -8.90 0.11 9.84
C GLY A 22 -8.65 -0.33 8.40
N ASP A 23 -9.71 -0.22 7.60
CA ASP A 23 -9.67 -0.59 6.20
C ASP A 23 -9.56 0.64 5.32
N TYR A 24 -8.98 0.45 4.13
CA TYR A 24 -8.82 1.46 3.09
C TYR A 24 -9.53 1.00 1.83
N VAL A 25 -9.89 1.96 0.99
CA VAL A 25 -10.48 1.68 -0.32
C VAL A 25 -9.85 2.58 -1.37
N TYR A 26 -9.83 2.08 -2.60
CA TYR A 26 -9.50 2.89 -3.77
C TYR A 26 -10.82 3.40 -4.33
N CYS A 27 -10.92 4.72 -4.49
CA CYS A 27 -12.10 5.37 -5.03
C CYS A 27 -11.77 6.02 -6.36
N THR A 28 -12.77 6.18 -7.20
CA THR A 28 -12.64 6.96 -8.43
C THR A 28 -13.69 8.07 -8.46
N VAL A 29 -13.27 9.24 -8.92
CA VAL A 29 -14.15 10.37 -9.17
C VAL A 29 -13.90 10.88 -10.58
N PRO A 30 -14.94 11.35 -11.32
CA PRO A 30 -14.77 11.71 -12.72
C PRO A 30 -13.95 12.98 -12.95
N ASP A 31 -13.89 13.85 -11.96
CA ASP A 31 -13.13 15.10 -12.05
C ASP A 31 -11.68 14.87 -11.63
N ILE A 32 -10.73 15.21 -12.48
CA ILE A 32 -9.30 15.07 -12.19
C ILE A 32 -8.75 16.19 -11.31
N ASP A 33 -9.54 17.21 -10.98
CA ASP A 33 -9.13 18.28 -10.07
C ASP A 33 -9.18 17.75 -8.64
N LEU A 34 -8.04 17.78 -7.98
CA LEU A 34 -7.89 17.30 -6.59
C LEU A 34 -8.55 18.23 -5.58
N LYS A 35 -8.68 19.54 -5.90
CA LYS A 35 -9.13 20.55 -4.91
C LYS A 35 -10.43 20.19 -4.19
N PRO A 36 -11.50 19.75 -4.87
CA PRO A 36 -12.74 19.42 -4.16
C PRO A 36 -12.59 18.28 -3.15
N TRP A 37 -11.53 17.47 -3.29
CA TRP A 37 -11.34 16.26 -2.50
C TRP A 37 -10.30 16.39 -1.38
N LEU A 38 -9.64 17.56 -1.26
CA LEU A 38 -8.59 17.77 -0.25
C LEU A 38 -9.10 17.60 1.17
N ASP A 39 -10.35 18.00 1.45
CA ASP A 39 -10.94 17.91 2.78
C ASP A 39 -11.14 16.46 3.24
N LEU A 40 -11.15 15.51 2.32
CA LEU A 40 -11.23 14.09 2.67
C LEU A 40 -9.88 13.52 3.13
N ASP A 41 -8.81 14.28 2.95
CA ASP A 41 -7.45 13.93 3.36
C ASP A 41 -7.02 12.56 2.82
N PRO A 42 -7.03 12.36 1.49
CA PRO A 42 -6.62 11.08 0.93
C PRO A 42 -5.16 10.78 1.23
N ILE A 43 -4.86 9.51 1.50
CA ILE A 43 -3.48 9.09 1.76
C ILE A 43 -2.67 8.93 0.46
N GLY A 44 -3.35 8.86 -0.68
CA GLY A 44 -2.73 8.79 -1.98
C GLY A 44 -3.70 9.17 -3.07
N THR A 45 -3.18 9.67 -4.18
CA THR A 45 -3.98 10.05 -5.34
C THR A 45 -3.24 9.69 -6.61
N PHE A 46 -4.02 9.46 -7.68
CA PHE A 46 -3.42 9.24 -8.98
C PHE A 46 -4.37 9.76 -10.07
N ARG A 47 -3.85 10.62 -10.94
CA ARG A 47 -4.64 11.12 -12.08
C ARG A 47 -4.59 10.11 -13.21
N GLU A 48 -5.79 9.72 -13.69
CA GLU A 48 -5.93 8.81 -14.82
C GLU A 48 -6.83 9.44 -15.87
N GLU A 49 -6.87 8.88 -17.08
CA GLU A 49 -7.76 9.37 -18.13
C GLU A 49 -9.23 9.28 -17.71
N GLU A 50 -9.58 8.22 -16.99
CA GLU A 50 -10.95 7.94 -16.57
C GLU A 50 -11.41 8.80 -15.40
N GLY A 51 -10.47 9.40 -14.67
CA GLY A 51 -10.77 10.21 -13.51
C GLY A 51 -9.65 10.23 -12.50
N LEU A 52 -9.94 10.72 -11.33
CA LEU A 52 -8.97 10.80 -10.24
C LEU A 52 -9.17 9.61 -9.30
N THR A 53 -8.09 8.87 -9.04
CA THR A 53 -8.07 7.84 -8.00
C THR A 53 -7.74 8.49 -6.65
N LEU A 54 -8.51 8.15 -5.63
CA LEU A 54 -8.27 8.54 -4.24
C LEU A 54 -8.12 7.28 -3.40
N ILE A 55 -7.11 7.24 -2.54
CA ILE A 55 -6.99 6.17 -1.55
C ILE A 55 -7.41 6.76 -0.20
N LEU A 56 -8.49 6.24 0.35
CA LEU A 56 -9.16 6.78 1.53
C LEU A 56 -9.41 5.70 2.57
N PRO A 57 -9.51 6.09 3.86
CA PRO A 57 -10.14 5.19 4.84
C PRO A 57 -11.56 4.82 4.36
N ALA A 58 -11.93 3.56 4.52
CA ALA A 58 -13.22 3.05 4.06
C ALA A 58 -14.40 3.84 4.64
N SER A 59 -14.30 4.25 5.89
CA SER A 59 -15.34 5.04 6.56
C SER A 59 -15.55 6.41 5.89
N VAL A 60 -14.48 7.03 5.42
CA VAL A 60 -14.55 8.33 4.74
C VAL A 60 -15.24 8.19 3.38
N ALA A 61 -14.86 7.16 2.62
CA ALA A 61 -15.48 6.89 1.33
C ALA A 61 -16.97 6.60 1.46
N ALA A 62 -17.35 5.78 2.44
CA ALA A 62 -18.76 5.45 2.69
C ALA A 62 -19.58 6.69 3.08
N ALA A 63 -19.00 7.58 3.91
CA ALA A 63 -19.67 8.81 4.33
C ALA A 63 -19.91 9.78 3.17
N ASN A 64 -19.15 9.65 2.09
CA ASN A 64 -19.23 10.55 0.93
C ASN A 64 -19.83 9.86 -0.31
N ASP A 65 -20.34 8.65 -0.17
CA ASP A 65 -21.03 7.90 -1.23
C ASP A 65 -20.22 7.81 -2.53
N LEU A 66 -18.93 7.48 -2.40
CA LEU A 66 -18.03 7.37 -3.54
C LEU A 66 -18.03 5.97 -4.14
N ASP A 67 -17.75 5.87 -5.44
CA ASP A 67 -17.46 4.59 -6.08
C ASP A 67 -16.16 4.04 -5.52
N GLU A 68 -16.23 2.88 -4.88
CA GLU A 68 -15.10 2.34 -4.14
C GLU A 68 -14.82 0.88 -4.47
N SER A 69 -13.56 0.49 -4.27
CA SER A 69 -13.14 -0.91 -4.35
C SER A 69 -13.65 -1.71 -3.15
N ALA A 70 -13.44 -3.03 -3.16
CA ALA A 70 -13.58 -3.84 -1.95
C ALA A 70 -12.58 -3.35 -0.88
N PRO A 71 -12.88 -3.57 0.41
CA PRO A 71 -12.01 -3.07 1.48
C PRO A 71 -10.64 -3.75 1.47
N LEU A 72 -9.61 -2.95 1.72
CA LEU A 72 -8.22 -3.36 1.74
C LEU A 72 -7.60 -3.02 3.09
N ALA A 73 -6.66 -3.86 3.52
CA ALA A 73 -5.76 -3.53 4.62
C ALA A 73 -4.46 -2.95 4.04
N MET A 74 -3.80 -2.08 4.78
CA MET A 74 -2.51 -1.51 4.37
C MET A 74 -1.41 -1.98 5.31
N ILE A 75 -0.37 -2.57 4.75
CA ILE A 75 0.85 -2.91 5.48
C ILE A 75 1.97 -2.04 4.96
N THR A 76 2.61 -1.29 5.85
CA THR A 76 3.76 -0.46 5.51
C THR A 76 5.03 -1.23 5.81
N LEU A 77 5.94 -1.29 4.84
CA LEU A 77 7.28 -1.83 5.03
C LEU A 77 8.13 -0.69 5.58
N THR A 78 8.46 -0.76 6.88
CA THR A 78 9.01 0.41 7.59
C THR A 78 10.49 0.66 7.33
N VAL A 79 11.15 -0.17 6.54
CA VAL A 79 12.50 0.10 6.09
C VAL A 79 12.51 1.24 5.06
N HIS A 80 13.51 2.13 5.14
CA HIS A 80 13.69 3.16 4.13
C HIS A 80 14.39 2.54 2.91
N SER A 81 13.61 2.09 1.92
CA SER A 81 14.17 1.55 0.68
C SER A 81 14.33 2.66 -0.35
N SER A 82 15.45 2.58 -1.10
CA SER A 82 15.65 3.48 -2.24
C SER A 82 14.64 3.16 -3.34
N LEU A 83 14.14 4.19 -4.03
CA LEU A 83 13.32 4.00 -5.23
C LEU A 83 14.10 3.27 -6.34
N ALA A 84 15.44 3.28 -6.25
CA ALA A 84 16.31 2.56 -7.18
C ALA A 84 16.61 1.13 -6.75
N ALA A 85 16.13 0.68 -5.58
CA ALA A 85 16.35 -0.69 -5.09
C ALA A 85 15.65 -1.69 -6.00
N VAL A 86 16.31 -2.84 -6.21
CA VAL A 86 15.78 -3.91 -7.06
C VAL A 86 15.43 -5.11 -6.20
N GLY A 87 14.26 -5.66 -6.43
CA GLY A 87 13.86 -6.96 -5.89
C GLY A 87 12.96 -6.95 -4.67
N LEU A 88 12.84 -5.86 -3.91
CA LEU A 88 11.97 -5.85 -2.72
C LEU A 88 10.50 -6.09 -3.08
N THR A 89 9.99 -5.34 -4.06
CA THR A 89 8.60 -5.50 -4.52
C THR A 89 8.37 -6.91 -5.04
N ALA A 90 9.32 -7.45 -5.82
CA ALA A 90 9.21 -8.80 -6.37
C ALA A 90 9.19 -9.85 -5.25
N ALA A 91 10.06 -9.72 -4.25
CA ALA A 91 10.13 -10.67 -3.14
C ALA A 91 8.83 -10.67 -2.33
N VAL A 92 8.32 -9.48 -2.01
CA VAL A 92 7.07 -9.30 -1.26
C VAL A 92 5.87 -9.84 -2.06
N ALA A 93 5.76 -9.44 -3.32
CA ALA A 93 4.65 -9.86 -4.18
C ALA A 93 4.66 -11.38 -4.39
N THR A 94 5.84 -11.97 -4.60
CA THR A 94 5.96 -13.41 -4.78
C THR A 94 5.56 -14.17 -3.52
N ALA A 95 6.02 -13.72 -2.35
CA ALA A 95 5.67 -14.36 -1.09
C ALA A 95 4.16 -14.36 -0.85
N LEU A 96 3.49 -13.23 -1.10
CA LEU A 96 2.04 -13.12 -0.96
C LEU A 96 1.30 -13.93 -2.01
N ALA A 97 1.77 -13.90 -3.26
CA ALA A 97 1.16 -14.66 -4.35
C ALA A 97 1.18 -16.17 -4.10
N ARG A 98 2.25 -16.69 -3.51
CA ARG A 98 2.35 -18.10 -3.14
C ARG A 98 1.26 -18.54 -2.17
N GLU A 99 0.78 -17.61 -1.35
CA GLU A 99 -0.31 -17.85 -0.40
C GLU A 99 -1.68 -17.46 -0.96
N GLY A 100 -1.75 -17.12 -2.26
CA GLY A 100 -3.00 -16.73 -2.90
C GLY A 100 -3.52 -15.36 -2.47
N ILE A 101 -2.65 -14.49 -1.97
CA ILE A 101 -3.02 -13.16 -1.50
C ILE A 101 -2.71 -12.13 -2.59
N SER A 102 -3.74 -11.39 -3.01
CA SER A 102 -3.56 -10.28 -3.95
C SER A 102 -2.84 -9.13 -3.25
N ALA A 103 -1.84 -8.53 -3.92
CA ALA A 103 -1.06 -7.45 -3.35
C ALA A 103 -0.92 -6.31 -4.36
N ASN A 104 -1.17 -5.09 -3.89
CA ASN A 104 -0.98 -3.88 -4.65
C ASN A 104 0.05 -3.01 -3.92
N VAL A 105 1.21 -2.81 -4.52
CA VAL A 105 2.31 -2.11 -3.88
C VAL A 105 2.38 -0.68 -4.39
N VAL A 106 2.39 0.27 -3.45
CA VAL A 106 2.60 1.68 -3.75
C VAL A 106 3.93 2.10 -3.13
N ALA A 107 4.88 2.45 -3.99
CA ALA A 107 6.18 2.95 -3.54
C ALA A 107 6.07 4.44 -3.26
N ALA A 108 6.28 4.83 -2.00
CA ALA A 108 6.41 6.23 -1.63
C ALA A 108 7.89 6.56 -1.43
N PHE A 109 8.21 7.79 -1.09
CA PHE A 109 9.61 8.22 -1.01
C PHE A 109 10.40 7.42 0.04
N TYR A 110 9.81 7.20 1.21
CA TYR A 110 10.50 6.53 2.31
C TYR A 110 10.16 5.05 2.42
N HIS A 111 8.91 4.68 2.16
CA HIS A 111 8.44 3.31 2.43
C HIS A 111 7.54 2.80 1.33
N ASP A 112 7.54 1.49 1.14
CA ASP A 112 6.55 0.82 0.33
C ASP A 112 5.32 0.49 1.18
N HIS A 113 4.15 0.68 0.60
CA HIS A 113 2.87 0.36 1.22
C HIS A 113 2.18 -0.73 0.41
N VAL A 114 1.75 -1.77 1.08
CA VAL A 114 1.14 -2.93 0.43
C VAL A 114 -0.34 -2.98 0.80
N PHE A 115 -1.20 -2.92 -0.22
CA PHE A 115 -2.65 -3.03 -0.03
C PHE A 115 -3.09 -4.44 -0.41
N ILE A 116 -3.76 -5.12 0.52
CA ILE A 116 -4.21 -6.49 0.39
C ILE A 116 -5.67 -6.57 0.79
N PRO A 117 -6.42 -7.62 0.36
CA PRO A 117 -7.80 -7.75 0.82
C PRO A 117 -7.87 -7.71 2.35
N ALA A 118 -8.82 -6.95 2.89
CA ALA A 118 -8.94 -6.78 4.34
C ALA A 118 -9.08 -8.11 5.08
N GLU A 119 -9.76 -9.07 4.48
CA GLU A 119 -9.94 -10.41 5.06
C GLU A 119 -8.63 -11.19 5.19
N ASP A 120 -7.61 -10.83 4.43
CA ASP A 120 -6.30 -11.49 4.43
C ASP A 120 -5.26 -10.76 5.28
N ALA A 121 -5.64 -9.72 6.02
CA ALA A 121 -4.70 -8.83 6.72
C ALA A 121 -3.74 -9.59 7.64
N ASP A 122 -4.27 -10.42 8.54
CA ASP A 122 -3.43 -11.15 9.50
C ASP A 122 -2.55 -12.18 8.82
N ARG A 123 -3.09 -12.87 7.84
CA ARG A 123 -2.34 -13.87 7.06
C ARG A 123 -1.20 -13.22 6.28
N ALA A 124 -1.47 -12.08 5.64
CA ALA A 124 -0.46 -11.33 4.90
C ALA A 124 0.65 -10.81 5.83
N LEU A 125 0.28 -10.28 7.00
CA LEU A 125 1.26 -9.82 7.96
C LEU A 125 2.19 -10.96 8.41
N THR A 126 1.63 -12.13 8.68
CA THR A 126 2.41 -13.32 9.05
C THR A 126 3.39 -13.71 7.94
N VAL A 127 2.94 -13.70 6.69
CA VAL A 127 3.80 -14.02 5.53
C VAL A 127 4.97 -13.04 5.44
N LEU A 128 4.70 -11.75 5.60
CA LEU A 128 5.74 -10.73 5.50
C LEU A 128 6.70 -10.76 6.69
N GLU A 129 6.20 -11.04 7.88
CA GLU A 129 7.05 -11.20 9.07
C GLU A 129 7.99 -12.40 8.91
N ALA A 130 7.51 -13.51 8.36
CA ALA A 130 8.34 -14.67 8.08
C ALA A 130 9.41 -14.35 7.03
N LEU A 131 9.07 -13.59 6.01
CA LEU A 131 10.02 -13.17 4.98
C LEU A 131 11.11 -12.27 5.58
N SER A 132 10.75 -11.41 6.51
CA SER A 132 11.68 -10.50 7.20
C SER A 132 12.59 -11.24 8.17
N GLY A 133 12.05 -12.23 8.88
CA GLY A 133 12.80 -12.98 9.89
C GLY A 133 13.56 -14.18 9.35
N ALA A 134 13.37 -14.50 8.10
CA ALA A 134 13.99 -15.70 7.52
C ALA A 134 15.47 -15.54 7.23
#